data_9d6826226d6fa48a0d2b2dc0be108702
#
_entry.id   9d6826226d6fa48a0d2b2dc0be108702
#
_cell.length_a   1.000
_cell.length_b   1.000
_cell.length_c   1.000
_cell.angle_alpha   90.00
_cell.angle_beta   90.00
_cell.angle_gamma   90.00
#
_symmetry.space_group_name_H-M   'P 1'
#
loop_
_entity.id
_entity.type
_entity.pdbx_description
1 polymer ?
#
loop_
_entity_poly.entity_id
_entity_poly.type
_entity_poly.pdbx_seq_one_letter_code
_entity_poly.pdbx_strand_id
1 'polypeptide(L)'
;VDDLTATMSCAIVAKKQGIKVAHLVAGTRSFDMKMPKEVNRMITDGLSDYLFTAGMVANRNLNQTGTESENVYYVGNILIDTIRYNRNRLLKPIWFSVLGLKEGNYLLLTLNRRVLLNDKENLRQLLNTIIEKSAGTPIVAPLHTYVRNAIKELGIEAPNLHIMPPQNYLFFGYLINKAKGIITDSGNVAEEATFLGIPCITLNTYAEH
;
A
#
# COMPACT_ATOMS: atom_id res chain seq x y z
N VAL A 1 12.89 -6.92 -1.44
CA VAL A 1 11.78 -6.09 -1.92
C VAL A 1 10.84 -5.67 -0.79
N ASP A 2 10.77 -6.43 0.30
CA ASP A 2 9.84 -6.16 1.39
C ASP A 2 10.58 -5.79 2.67
N ASP A 3 9.94 -5.05 3.56
CA ASP A 3 10.47 -4.60 4.84
C ASP A 3 10.07 -5.51 6.02
N LEU A 4 9.80 -6.78 5.73
CA LEU A 4 9.46 -7.79 6.73
C LEU A 4 10.70 -8.32 7.47
N THR A 5 10.49 -8.81 8.68
CA THR A 5 11.53 -9.51 9.45
C THR A 5 12.10 -10.71 8.69
N ALA A 6 11.28 -11.40 7.91
CA ALA A 6 11.73 -12.50 7.05
C ALA A 6 12.75 -12.04 5.99
N THR A 7 12.52 -10.90 5.34
CA THR A 7 13.42 -10.30 4.35
C THR A 7 14.78 -10.00 4.99
N MET A 8 14.78 -9.32 6.13
CA MET A 8 15.99 -9.04 6.91
C MET A 8 16.74 -10.33 7.29
N SER A 9 16.02 -11.33 7.81
CA SER A 9 16.62 -12.61 8.20
C SER A 9 17.27 -13.33 7.02
N CYS A 10 16.61 -13.34 5.85
CA CYS A 10 17.17 -13.91 4.62
C CYS A 10 18.47 -13.17 4.19
N ALA A 11 18.48 -11.84 4.27
CA ALA A 11 19.67 -11.05 3.95
C ALA A 11 20.85 -11.40 4.88
N ILE A 12 20.60 -11.51 6.19
CA ILE A 12 21.63 -11.91 7.18
C ILE A 12 22.18 -13.29 6.85
N VAL A 13 21.33 -14.28 6.59
CA VAL A 13 21.76 -15.65 6.28
C VAL A 13 22.55 -15.69 4.97
N ALA A 14 22.08 -15.02 3.92
CA ALA A 14 22.77 -14.94 2.64
C ALA A 14 24.19 -14.38 2.80
N LYS A 15 24.33 -13.26 3.51
CA LYS A 15 25.65 -12.66 3.76
C LYS A 15 26.57 -13.56 4.55
N LYS A 16 26.07 -14.26 5.57
CA LYS A 16 26.89 -15.24 6.35
C LYS A 16 27.39 -16.41 5.50
N GLN A 17 26.71 -16.71 4.41
CA GLN A 17 27.11 -17.75 3.45
C GLN A 17 27.91 -17.22 2.25
N GLY A 18 28.30 -15.93 2.26
CA GLY A 18 29.03 -15.30 1.16
C GLY A 18 28.19 -15.05 -0.11
N ILE A 19 26.86 -15.13 0.01
CA ILE A 19 25.94 -14.88 -1.10
C ILE A 19 25.70 -13.37 -1.22
N LYS A 20 25.79 -12.84 -2.45
CA LYS A 20 25.46 -11.44 -2.71
C LYS A 20 23.97 -11.16 -2.56
N VAL A 21 23.64 -10.02 -1.97
CA VAL A 21 22.27 -9.57 -1.71
C VAL A 21 21.96 -8.34 -2.57
N ALA A 22 20.85 -8.40 -3.30
CA ALA A 22 20.28 -7.29 -4.04
C ALA A 22 18.97 -6.84 -3.36
N HIS A 23 18.90 -5.58 -2.91
CA HIS A 23 17.71 -5.02 -2.29
C HIS A 23 16.96 -4.13 -3.30
N LEU A 24 15.74 -4.52 -3.66
CA LEU A 24 14.84 -3.73 -4.48
C LEU A 24 13.99 -2.83 -3.59
N VAL A 25 13.76 -1.58 -4.02
CA VAL A 25 13.10 -0.51 -3.25
C VAL A 25 13.91 -0.13 -2.00
N ALA A 26 15.23 -0.11 -2.16
CA ALA A 26 16.18 0.26 -1.12
C ALA A 26 16.10 1.76 -0.76
N GLY A 27 16.56 2.12 0.42
CA GLY A 27 16.70 3.53 0.85
C GLY A 27 15.39 4.21 1.29
N THR A 28 14.27 3.50 1.31
CA THR A 28 13.02 4.01 1.89
C THR A 28 13.17 4.20 3.39
N ARG A 29 12.80 5.38 3.91
CA ARG A 29 12.92 5.72 5.34
C ARG A 29 11.67 6.40 5.87
N SER A 30 11.26 6.00 7.09
CA SER A 30 10.30 6.73 7.90
C SER A 30 10.98 7.60 8.96
N PHE A 31 12.26 7.33 9.25
CA PHE A 31 13.06 7.93 10.32
C PHE A 31 12.48 7.71 11.74
N ASP A 32 11.51 6.81 11.87
CA ASP A 32 10.96 6.40 13.16
C ASP A 32 11.49 5.03 13.59
N MET A 33 12.50 5.03 14.46
CA MET A 33 13.12 3.81 14.97
C MET A 33 12.20 2.96 15.86
N LYS A 34 11.05 3.49 16.28
CA LYS A 34 10.01 2.70 16.98
C LYS A 34 9.22 1.81 16.01
N MET A 35 9.34 2.08 14.72
CA MET A 35 8.70 1.30 13.69
C MET A 35 9.55 0.05 13.36
N PRO A 36 9.06 -1.18 13.61
CA PRO A 36 9.85 -2.40 13.32
C PRO A 36 10.31 -2.51 11.85
N LYS A 37 9.53 -2.01 10.92
CA LYS A 37 9.86 -1.99 9.50
C LYS A 37 11.07 -1.12 9.19
N GLU A 38 11.24 0.01 9.89
CA GLU A 38 12.39 0.89 9.68
C GLU A 38 13.69 0.20 10.05
N VAL A 39 13.70 -0.52 11.20
CA VAL A 39 14.84 -1.33 11.61
C VAL A 39 15.18 -2.39 10.56
N ASN A 40 14.17 -3.09 10.05
CA ASN A 40 14.36 -4.10 9.00
C ASN A 40 14.96 -3.51 7.73
N ARG A 41 14.48 -2.34 7.29
CA ARG A 41 15.00 -1.60 6.12
C ARG A 41 16.46 -1.24 6.28
N MET A 42 16.81 -0.63 7.41
CA MET A 42 18.18 -0.20 7.67
C MET A 42 19.18 -1.37 7.70
N ILE A 43 18.80 -2.48 8.34
CA ILE A 43 19.64 -3.68 8.39
C ILE A 43 19.78 -4.30 7.01
N THR A 44 18.68 -4.43 6.26
CA THR A 44 18.70 -5.01 4.92
C THR A 44 19.52 -4.16 3.97
N ASP A 45 19.37 -2.83 3.99
CA ASP A 45 20.18 -1.91 3.19
C ASP A 45 21.67 -2.04 3.53
N GLY A 46 22.03 -2.04 4.83
CA GLY A 46 23.42 -2.12 5.26
C GLY A 46 24.13 -3.45 4.94
N LEU A 47 23.36 -4.52 4.71
CA LEU A 47 23.89 -5.84 4.32
C LEU A 47 23.90 -6.06 2.81
N SER A 48 23.23 -5.24 2.02
CA SER A 48 23.05 -5.45 0.60
C SER A 48 24.26 -5.01 -0.21
N ASP A 49 24.64 -5.81 -1.20
CA ASP A 49 25.73 -5.52 -2.14
C ASP A 49 25.26 -4.63 -3.30
N TYR A 50 23.94 -4.70 -3.63
CA TYR A 50 23.33 -3.92 -4.69
C TYR A 50 22.03 -3.31 -4.17
N LEU A 51 21.88 -2.00 -4.33
CA LEU A 51 20.73 -1.24 -3.81
C LEU A 51 20.01 -0.56 -4.97
N PHE A 52 18.81 -1.04 -5.27
CA PHE A 52 17.98 -0.52 -6.34
C PHE A 52 16.90 0.41 -5.75
N THR A 53 16.97 1.69 -6.10
CA THR A 53 16.10 2.72 -5.51
C THR A 53 14.98 3.14 -6.45
N ALA A 54 13.83 3.49 -5.85
CA ALA A 54 12.65 3.93 -6.56
C ALA A 54 12.61 5.45 -6.80
N GLY A 55 13.41 6.23 -6.05
CA GLY A 55 13.39 7.69 -6.12
C GLY A 55 14.66 8.35 -5.62
N MET A 56 14.84 9.62 -5.96
CA MET A 56 16.02 10.41 -5.57
C MET A 56 16.14 10.62 -4.05
N VAL A 57 15.02 10.64 -3.34
CA VAL A 57 15.01 10.71 -1.87
C VAL A 57 15.66 9.47 -1.27
N ALA A 58 15.36 8.29 -1.80
CA ALA A 58 15.96 7.03 -1.38
C ALA A 58 17.48 7.02 -1.60
N ASN A 59 17.95 7.53 -2.74
CA ASN A 59 19.41 7.70 -3.01
C ASN A 59 20.06 8.57 -1.94
N ARG A 60 19.43 9.71 -1.62
CA ARG A 60 19.94 10.63 -0.59
C ARG A 60 20.02 9.94 0.77
N ASN A 61 18.99 9.19 1.15
CA ASN A 61 18.94 8.47 2.42
C ASN A 61 20.10 7.47 2.53
N LEU A 62 20.39 6.71 1.47
CA LEU A 62 21.49 5.75 1.45
C LEU A 62 22.87 6.47 1.52
N ASN A 63 23.06 7.53 0.78
CA ASN A 63 24.30 8.31 0.82
C ASN A 63 24.58 8.89 2.23
N GLN A 64 23.54 9.34 2.94
CA GLN A 64 23.65 9.85 4.31
C GLN A 64 24.07 8.77 5.32
N THR A 65 23.79 7.51 5.03
CA THR A 65 24.18 6.38 5.89
C THR A 65 25.56 5.80 5.54
N GLY A 66 26.32 6.46 4.64
CA GLY A 66 27.67 6.05 4.27
C GLY A 66 27.70 4.91 3.25
N THR A 67 26.60 4.63 2.56
CA THR A 67 26.56 3.65 1.49
C THR A 67 27.36 4.16 0.28
N GLU A 68 28.24 3.34 -0.27
CA GLU A 68 29.02 3.68 -1.47
C GLU A 68 28.10 3.90 -2.66
N SER A 69 28.22 5.06 -3.33
CA SER A 69 27.36 5.45 -4.45
C SER A 69 27.43 4.48 -5.63
N GLU A 70 28.54 3.76 -5.78
CA GLU A 70 28.76 2.75 -6.84
C GLU A 70 27.81 1.55 -6.74
N ASN A 71 27.27 1.30 -5.56
CA ASN A 71 26.35 0.20 -5.28
C ASN A 71 24.87 0.62 -5.29
N VAL A 72 24.59 1.89 -5.56
CA VAL A 72 23.23 2.45 -5.55
C VAL A 72 22.77 2.74 -6.97
N TYR A 73 21.72 2.06 -7.41
CA TYR A 73 21.17 2.14 -8.76
C TYR A 73 19.76 2.74 -8.72
N TYR A 74 19.59 3.91 -9.32
CA TYR A 74 18.26 4.46 -9.53
C TYR A 74 17.58 3.78 -10.71
N VAL A 75 16.56 2.99 -10.45
CA VAL A 75 15.83 2.20 -11.45
C VAL A 75 14.36 2.59 -11.60
N GLY A 76 13.88 3.49 -10.74
CA GLY A 76 12.47 3.82 -10.68
C GLY A 76 11.65 2.83 -9.85
N ASN A 77 10.33 3.04 -9.83
CA ASN A 77 9.41 2.27 -9.00
C ASN A 77 8.88 1.05 -9.76
N ILE A 78 9.27 -0.15 -9.31
CA ILE A 78 8.83 -1.44 -9.89
C ILE A 78 7.31 -1.64 -9.83
N LEU A 79 6.63 -0.97 -8.89
CA LEU A 79 5.16 -1.00 -8.81
C LEU A 79 4.53 -0.41 -10.08
N ILE A 80 5.15 0.65 -10.62
CA ILE A 80 4.70 1.28 -11.87
C ILE A 80 4.85 0.33 -13.07
N ASP A 81 5.94 -0.43 -13.12
CA ASP A 81 6.15 -1.43 -14.18
C ASP A 81 5.12 -2.54 -14.08
N THR A 82 4.77 -2.96 -12.87
CA THR A 82 3.70 -3.94 -12.63
C THR A 82 2.35 -3.44 -13.12
N ILE A 83 2.02 -2.16 -12.88
CA ILE A 83 0.78 -1.54 -13.37
C ILE A 83 0.78 -1.51 -14.90
N ARG A 84 1.88 -1.05 -15.53
CA ARG A 84 2.01 -0.98 -16.98
C ARG A 84 1.86 -2.36 -17.63
N TYR A 85 2.53 -3.37 -17.09
CA TYR A 85 2.46 -4.74 -17.59
C TYR A 85 1.04 -5.32 -17.53
N ASN A 86 0.29 -5.00 -16.48
CA ASN A 86 -1.06 -5.54 -16.27
C ASN A 86 -2.18 -4.67 -16.84
N ARG A 87 -1.89 -3.48 -17.37
CA ARG A 87 -2.89 -2.50 -17.80
C ARG A 87 -3.99 -3.08 -18.70
N ASN A 88 -3.59 -3.93 -19.66
CA ASN A 88 -4.52 -4.56 -20.63
C ASN A 88 -5.07 -5.91 -20.15
N ARG A 89 -4.71 -6.33 -18.92
CA ARG A 89 -5.11 -7.60 -18.31
C ARG A 89 -6.11 -7.43 -17.16
N LEU A 90 -6.43 -6.18 -16.81
CA LEU A 90 -7.35 -5.88 -15.73
C LEU A 90 -8.73 -6.47 -16.01
N LEU A 91 -9.34 -7.07 -15.00
CA LEU A 91 -10.60 -7.78 -15.11
C LEU A 91 -11.67 -7.11 -14.24
N LYS A 92 -12.82 -6.84 -14.86
CA LYS A 92 -13.99 -6.34 -14.14
C LYS A 92 -14.60 -7.45 -13.29
N PRO A 93 -14.76 -7.26 -11.96
CA PRO A 93 -15.42 -8.25 -11.13
C PRO A 93 -16.90 -8.42 -11.51
N ILE A 94 -17.40 -9.67 -11.53
CA ILE A 94 -18.80 -9.96 -11.90
C ILE A 94 -19.78 -9.21 -10.98
N TRP A 95 -19.51 -9.19 -9.67
CA TRP A 95 -20.33 -8.51 -8.68
C TRP A 95 -20.43 -6.99 -8.89
N PHE A 96 -19.48 -6.37 -9.57
CA PHE A 96 -19.50 -4.94 -9.89
C PHE A 96 -20.75 -4.55 -10.69
N SER A 97 -21.09 -5.37 -11.68
CA SER A 97 -22.32 -5.17 -12.49
C SER A 97 -23.59 -5.55 -11.72
N VAL A 98 -23.53 -6.59 -10.87
CA VAL A 98 -24.66 -7.02 -10.03
C VAL A 98 -25.06 -5.94 -9.03
N LEU A 99 -24.08 -5.20 -8.49
CA LEU A 99 -24.33 -4.07 -7.58
C LEU A 99 -24.72 -2.77 -8.31
N GLY A 100 -24.85 -2.79 -9.64
CA GLY A 100 -25.19 -1.60 -10.42
C GLY A 100 -24.13 -0.50 -10.40
N LEU A 101 -22.89 -0.82 -10.05
CA LEU A 101 -21.80 0.14 -9.99
C LEU A 101 -21.40 0.62 -11.40
N LYS A 102 -20.99 1.89 -11.48
CA LYS A 102 -20.52 2.52 -12.72
C LYS A 102 -19.08 2.96 -12.56
N GLU A 103 -18.28 2.80 -13.62
CA GLU A 103 -16.92 3.32 -13.69
C GLU A 103 -16.93 4.85 -13.46
N GLY A 104 -15.95 5.33 -12.70
CA GLY A 104 -15.85 6.75 -12.35
C GLY A 104 -16.90 7.26 -11.35
N ASN A 105 -17.76 6.40 -10.81
CA ASN A 105 -18.84 6.82 -9.90
C ASN A 105 -18.88 6.01 -8.60
N TYR A 106 -17.73 5.65 -8.03
CA TYR A 106 -17.61 5.04 -6.72
C TYR A 106 -16.29 5.43 -6.06
N LEU A 107 -16.26 5.38 -4.74
CA LEU A 107 -15.05 5.50 -3.94
C LEU A 107 -14.52 4.11 -3.60
N LEU A 108 -13.21 3.91 -3.72
CA LEU A 108 -12.55 2.70 -3.26
C LEU A 108 -11.98 2.94 -1.86
N LEU A 109 -12.37 2.10 -0.90
CA LEU A 109 -11.88 2.17 0.48
C LEU A 109 -11.02 0.94 0.79
N THR A 110 -9.79 1.15 1.25
CA THR A 110 -8.95 0.07 1.79
C THR A 110 -8.44 0.40 3.19
N LEU A 111 -8.51 -0.57 4.08
CA LEU A 111 -8.07 -0.48 5.47
C LEU A 111 -7.32 -1.75 5.84
N ASN A 112 -6.14 -1.63 6.40
CA ASN A 112 -5.31 -2.77 6.77
C ASN A 112 -4.44 -2.55 8.01
N ARG A 113 -4.18 -1.31 8.42
CA ARG A 113 -3.27 -1.00 9.52
C ARG A 113 -3.90 -1.30 10.87
N ARG A 114 -3.23 -2.16 11.65
CA ARG A 114 -3.70 -2.57 13.00
C ARG A 114 -3.87 -1.40 13.95
N VAL A 115 -3.03 -0.39 13.88
CA VAL A 115 -3.12 0.80 14.73
C VAL A 115 -4.49 1.48 14.57
N LEU A 116 -4.96 1.63 13.34
CA LEU A 116 -6.29 2.20 13.05
C LEU A 116 -7.43 1.28 13.50
N LEU A 117 -7.26 -0.05 13.36
CA LEU A 117 -8.29 -1.04 13.68
C LEU A 117 -8.41 -1.30 15.20
N ASN A 118 -7.35 -1.09 15.96
CA ASN A 118 -7.34 -1.31 17.41
C ASN A 118 -8.06 -0.19 18.18
N ASP A 119 -8.13 1.01 17.61
CA ASP A 119 -8.89 2.13 18.15
C ASP A 119 -10.31 2.13 17.59
N LYS A 120 -11.20 1.41 18.28
CA LYS A 120 -12.59 1.19 17.83
C LYS A 120 -13.39 2.49 17.70
N GLU A 121 -13.16 3.46 18.58
CA GLU A 121 -13.88 4.73 18.54
C GLU A 121 -13.43 5.58 17.36
N ASN A 122 -12.13 5.71 17.15
CA ASN A 122 -11.55 6.41 16.00
C ASN A 122 -11.98 5.74 14.68
N LEU A 123 -11.96 4.40 14.61
CA LEU A 123 -12.42 3.66 13.44
C LEU A 123 -13.90 3.92 13.15
N ARG A 124 -14.76 3.94 14.18
CA ARG A 124 -16.18 4.26 14.08
C ARG A 124 -16.37 5.68 13.52
N GLN A 125 -15.71 6.65 14.11
CA GLN A 125 -15.79 8.05 13.70
C GLN A 125 -15.32 8.24 12.26
N LEU A 126 -14.20 7.61 11.89
CA LEU A 126 -13.66 7.65 10.54
C LEU A 126 -14.66 7.10 9.51
N LEU A 127 -15.19 5.91 9.75
CA LEU A 127 -16.12 5.28 8.81
C LEU A 127 -17.43 6.07 8.69
N ASN A 128 -17.99 6.56 9.78
CA ASN A 128 -19.18 7.41 9.75
C ASN A 128 -18.92 8.70 8.96
N THR A 129 -17.76 9.31 9.15
CA THR A 129 -17.36 10.51 8.39
C THR A 129 -17.24 10.21 6.89
N ILE A 130 -16.61 9.09 6.52
CA ILE A 130 -16.50 8.67 5.12
C ILE A 130 -17.88 8.45 4.50
N ILE A 131 -18.77 7.75 5.20
CA ILE A 131 -20.14 7.49 4.74
C ILE A 131 -20.90 8.80 4.56
N GLU A 132 -20.88 9.70 5.53
CA GLU A 132 -21.54 11.01 5.47
C GLU A 132 -20.99 11.85 4.30
N LYS A 133 -19.69 12.01 4.21
CA LYS A 133 -19.03 12.85 3.19
C LYS A 133 -19.07 12.26 1.78
N SER A 134 -19.33 10.96 1.65
CA SER A 134 -19.56 10.33 0.33
C SER A 134 -20.85 10.82 -0.34
N ALA A 135 -21.76 11.44 0.42
CA ALA A 135 -23.03 11.99 -0.08
C ALA A 135 -23.82 10.98 -0.97
N GLY A 136 -23.90 9.72 -0.54
CA GLY A 136 -24.56 8.64 -1.27
C GLY A 136 -23.75 8.04 -2.42
N THR A 137 -22.55 8.55 -2.72
CA THR A 137 -21.64 7.88 -3.69
C THR A 137 -21.31 6.48 -3.18
N PRO A 138 -21.42 5.42 -4.00
CA PRO A 138 -21.07 4.07 -3.59
C PRO A 138 -19.64 3.98 -3.07
N ILE A 139 -19.46 3.29 -1.95
CA ILE A 139 -18.15 3.00 -1.36
C ILE A 139 -17.91 1.50 -1.52
N VAL A 140 -16.90 1.12 -2.30
CA VAL A 140 -16.48 -0.25 -2.50
C VAL A 140 -15.30 -0.54 -1.60
N ALA A 141 -15.43 -1.51 -0.70
CA ALA A 141 -14.46 -1.80 0.33
C ALA A 141 -14.02 -3.27 0.30
N PRO A 142 -13.04 -3.65 -0.56
CA PRO A 142 -12.44 -4.99 -0.56
C PRO A 142 -11.49 -5.13 0.64
N LEU A 143 -11.98 -5.74 1.72
CA LEU A 143 -11.31 -5.77 3.02
C LEU A 143 -11.00 -7.19 3.48
N HIS A 144 -9.88 -7.35 4.18
CA HIS A 144 -9.51 -8.60 4.84
C HIS A 144 -10.53 -9.00 5.92
N THR A 145 -10.64 -10.29 6.21
CA THR A 145 -11.62 -10.83 7.15
C THR A 145 -11.58 -10.15 8.51
N TYR A 146 -10.39 -9.90 9.07
CA TYR A 146 -10.26 -9.27 10.37
C TYR A 146 -10.77 -7.81 10.38
N VAL A 147 -10.61 -7.06 9.27
CA VAL A 147 -11.15 -5.70 9.12
C VAL A 147 -12.67 -5.75 9.03
N ARG A 148 -13.20 -6.67 8.21
CA ARG A 148 -14.65 -6.87 8.07
C ARG A 148 -15.31 -7.23 9.41
N ASN A 149 -14.64 -8.08 10.20
CA ASN A 149 -15.12 -8.44 11.54
C ASN A 149 -15.14 -7.21 12.48
N ALA A 150 -14.08 -6.39 12.48
CA ALA A 150 -14.01 -5.18 13.27
C ALA A 150 -15.14 -4.19 12.91
N ILE A 151 -15.42 -4.00 11.62
CA ILE A 151 -16.53 -3.14 11.17
C ILE A 151 -17.88 -3.71 11.58
N LYS A 152 -18.07 -5.03 11.46
CA LYS A 152 -19.29 -5.72 11.89
C LYS A 152 -19.53 -5.58 13.39
N GLU A 153 -18.49 -5.73 14.21
CA GLU A 153 -18.56 -5.52 15.66
C GLU A 153 -18.98 -4.09 16.04
N LEU A 154 -18.63 -3.11 15.21
CA LEU A 154 -19.04 -1.73 15.39
C LEU A 154 -20.50 -1.47 14.98
N GLY A 155 -21.16 -2.41 14.31
CA GLY A 155 -22.52 -2.25 13.82
C GLY A 155 -22.67 -1.17 12.75
N ILE A 156 -21.60 -0.94 11.93
CA ILE A 156 -21.62 0.09 10.90
C ILE A 156 -22.18 -0.52 9.61
N GLU A 157 -23.34 0.00 9.21
CA GLU A 157 -24.03 -0.37 7.98
C GLU A 157 -24.53 0.89 7.29
N ALA A 158 -24.40 0.94 5.96
CA ALA A 158 -24.95 2.02 5.15
C ALA A 158 -25.33 1.48 3.76
N PRO A 159 -26.42 1.97 3.14
CA PRO A 159 -26.88 1.48 1.84
C PRO A 159 -25.87 1.63 0.72
N ASN A 160 -24.97 2.60 0.81
CA ASN A 160 -23.93 2.86 -0.16
C ASN A 160 -22.57 2.26 0.21
N LEU A 161 -22.44 1.52 1.31
CA LEU A 161 -21.21 0.85 1.73
C LEU A 161 -21.23 -0.63 1.33
N HIS A 162 -20.43 -0.98 0.34
CA HIS A 162 -20.32 -2.34 -0.18
C HIS A 162 -19.03 -3.00 0.29
N ILE A 163 -19.09 -3.77 1.37
CA ILE A 163 -17.93 -4.50 1.92
C ILE A 163 -17.79 -5.83 1.20
N MET A 164 -16.62 -6.05 0.59
CA MET A 164 -16.30 -7.22 -0.21
C MET A 164 -15.11 -7.99 0.37
N PRO A 165 -14.96 -9.29 0.07
CA PRO A 165 -13.71 -10.00 0.33
C PRO A 165 -12.53 -9.38 -0.44
N PRO A 166 -11.28 -9.65 0.00
CA PRO A 166 -10.09 -9.25 -0.75
C PRO A 166 -10.17 -9.74 -2.19
N GLN A 167 -9.71 -8.92 -3.10
CA GLN A 167 -9.68 -9.22 -4.54
C GLN A 167 -8.25 -9.61 -4.97
N ASN A 168 -8.13 -10.43 -6.00
CA ASN A 168 -6.83 -10.64 -6.64
C ASN A 168 -6.35 -9.37 -7.36
N TYR A 169 -5.08 -9.33 -7.73
CA TYR A 169 -4.45 -8.13 -8.29
C TYR A 169 -5.17 -7.58 -9.53
N LEU A 170 -5.64 -8.44 -10.45
CA LEU A 170 -6.26 -7.99 -11.68
C LEU A 170 -7.65 -7.37 -11.45
N PHE A 171 -8.44 -7.92 -10.53
CA PHE A 171 -9.71 -7.33 -10.12
C PHE A 171 -9.49 -6.07 -9.29
N PHE A 172 -8.54 -6.08 -8.37
CA PHE A 172 -8.24 -4.93 -7.54
C PHE A 172 -7.67 -3.76 -8.36
N GLY A 173 -6.78 -4.04 -9.32
CA GLY A 173 -6.26 -3.05 -10.25
C GLY A 173 -7.36 -2.41 -11.12
N TYR A 174 -8.38 -3.20 -11.53
CA TYR A 174 -9.57 -2.63 -12.19
C TYR A 174 -10.30 -1.65 -11.27
N LEU A 175 -10.52 -2.05 -9.99
CA LEU A 175 -11.20 -1.18 -9.03
C LEU A 175 -10.43 0.11 -8.76
N ILE A 176 -9.10 0.07 -8.66
CA ILE A 176 -8.28 1.29 -8.56
C ILE A 176 -8.44 2.15 -9.81
N ASN A 177 -8.21 1.58 -10.99
CA ASN A 177 -8.17 2.31 -12.26
C ASN A 177 -9.50 3.00 -12.61
N LYS A 178 -10.62 2.47 -12.12
CA LYS A 178 -11.98 2.92 -12.45
C LYS A 178 -12.68 3.65 -11.30
N ALA A 179 -12.00 3.90 -10.19
CA ALA A 179 -12.56 4.66 -9.08
C ALA A 179 -12.67 6.16 -9.38
N LYS A 180 -13.67 6.82 -8.82
CA LYS A 180 -13.79 8.27 -8.75
C LYS A 180 -12.73 8.87 -7.83
N GLY A 181 -12.39 8.14 -6.77
CA GLY A 181 -11.40 8.49 -5.78
C GLY A 181 -11.11 7.31 -4.87
N ILE A 182 -10.01 7.37 -4.15
CA ILE A 182 -9.52 6.31 -3.29
C ILE A 182 -9.29 6.85 -1.88
N ILE A 183 -9.68 6.07 -0.88
CA ILE A 183 -9.39 6.33 0.53
C ILE A 183 -8.62 5.11 1.04
N THR A 184 -7.39 5.30 1.51
CA THR A 184 -6.51 4.17 1.82
C THR A 184 -5.54 4.47 2.96
N ASP A 185 -5.19 3.43 3.71
CA ASP A 185 -4.07 3.43 4.65
C ASP A 185 -2.81 2.74 4.08
N SER A 186 -2.83 2.35 2.80
CA SER A 186 -1.73 1.66 2.12
C SER A 186 -0.90 2.63 1.27
N GLY A 187 0.41 2.68 1.51
CA GLY A 187 1.36 3.44 0.70
C GLY A 187 1.35 3.00 -0.77
N ASN A 188 1.39 1.69 -1.02
CA ASN A 188 1.38 1.14 -2.39
C ASN A 188 0.12 1.55 -3.17
N VAL A 189 -1.05 1.51 -2.54
CA VAL A 189 -2.31 1.93 -3.19
C VAL A 189 -2.30 3.43 -3.49
N ALA A 190 -1.73 4.24 -2.60
CA ALA A 190 -1.58 5.68 -2.82
C ALA A 190 -0.63 5.98 -4.01
N GLU A 191 0.47 5.23 -4.13
CA GLU A 191 1.39 5.35 -5.27
C GLU A 191 0.72 4.94 -6.59
N GLU A 192 -0.01 3.82 -6.59
CA GLU A 192 -0.78 3.37 -7.75
C GLU A 192 -1.81 4.43 -8.17
N ALA A 193 -2.56 4.98 -7.21
CA ALA A 193 -3.52 6.05 -7.45
C ALA A 193 -2.86 7.29 -8.07
N THR A 194 -1.72 7.71 -7.51
CA THR A 194 -0.95 8.86 -8.00
C THR A 194 -0.49 8.64 -9.45
N PHE A 195 0.06 7.46 -9.76
CA PHE A 195 0.49 7.12 -11.11
C PHE A 195 -0.67 7.11 -12.12
N LEU A 196 -1.84 6.64 -11.68
CA LEU A 196 -3.05 6.57 -12.52
C LEU A 196 -3.81 7.91 -12.60
N GLY A 197 -3.39 8.93 -11.85
CA GLY A 197 -4.06 10.23 -11.79
C GLY A 197 -5.41 10.19 -11.07
N ILE A 198 -5.63 9.21 -10.17
CA ILE A 198 -6.87 9.06 -9.40
C ILE A 198 -6.74 9.84 -8.08
N PRO A 199 -7.69 10.72 -7.73
CA PRO A 199 -7.69 11.40 -6.44
C PRO A 199 -7.60 10.43 -5.27
N CYS A 200 -6.67 10.65 -4.34
CA CYS A 200 -6.42 9.73 -3.24
C CYS A 200 -6.31 10.47 -1.90
N ILE A 201 -7.03 9.99 -0.90
CA ILE A 201 -6.90 10.41 0.50
C ILE A 201 -6.16 9.30 1.25
N THR A 202 -5.01 9.64 1.82
CA THR A 202 -4.26 8.72 2.67
C THR A 202 -4.64 8.89 4.14
N LEU A 203 -4.86 7.78 4.82
CA LEU A 203 -5.21 7.73 6.25
C LEU A 203 -3.97 7.57 7.14
N ASN A 204 -2.81 7.98 6.64
CA ASN A 204 -1.54 7.88 7.31
C ASN A 204 -1.10 9.25 7.82
N THR A 205 -0.40 9.27 8.95
CA THR A 205 0.20 10.49 9.52
C THR A 205 1.57 10.81 8.91
N TYR A 206 2.12 9.92 8.07
CA TYR A 206 3.42 10.06 7.43
C TYR A 206 3.39 9.47 6.00
N ALA A 207 4.23 10.00 5.13
CA ALA A 207 4.51 9.46 3.82
C ALA A 207 5.86 8.72 3.88
N GLU A 208 5.91 7.50 3.33
CA GLU A 208 7.16 6.70 3.26
C GLU A 208 7.95 6.99 1.97
N HIS A 209 7.33 7.69 1.01
CA HIS A 209 7.87 8.00 -0.31
C HIS A 209 7.72 9.46 -0.68
#